data_5ee8e1378f4ff4f99c4b2798bafa91b7
#
_entry.id   5ee8e1378f4ff4f99c4b2798bafa91b7
#
_cell.length_a   1.000
_cell.length_b   1.000
_cell.length_c   1.000
_cell.angle_alpha   90.00
_cell.angle_beta   90.00
_cell.angle_gamma   90.00
#
_symmetry.space_group_name_H-M   'P 1'
#
loop_
_entity.id
_entity.type
_entity.pdbx_description
1 polymer ?
#
loop_
_entity_poly.entity_id
_entity_poly.type
_entity_poly.pdbx_seq_one_letter_code
_entity_poly.pdbx_strand_id
1 'polypeptide(L)'
;MKKLLLYLFLITAGLISTVQVSAQKEIAPGVIKLQKGEIDTFTPYSLFGGKPVIEAMKALPAAKLPFDAKDVQIKITDRGCLIEVPLEDNEQIYGFGLQFETFGQRGLRKRPIVNDNPLNGLGYTHAPQTFYVSTKGYGILVNTARYTTFLCGSNQKTEHSRQQRIEERKHIATTTEDLYKNRSNGNKIFIDVPGAKGIEVFVITGP
;
A
#
# COMPACT_ATOMS: atom_id res chain seq x y z
N MET A 1 -0.04 51.60 21.08
CA MET A 1 0.65 50.39 21.52
C MET A 1 -0.26 49.16 21.69
N LYS A 2 -1.52 49.26 22.16
CA LYS A 2 -2.44 48.11 22.34
C LYS A 2 -2.91 47.43 21.03
N LYS A 3 -2.99 48.14 19.91
CA LYS A 3 -3.41 47.55 18.61
C LYS A 3 -2.31 46.77 17.91
N LEU A 4 -1.05 47.03 18.17
CA LEU A 4 0.07 46.29 17.58
C LEU A 4 0.24 44.90 18.20
N LEU A 5 -0.08 44.77 19.50
CA LEU A 5 -0.01 43.47 20.20
C LEU A 5 -1.09 42.49 19.74
N LEU A 6 -2.25 43.00 19.32
CA LEU A 6 -3.36 42.15 18.83
C LEU A 6 -3.07 41.53 17.46
N TYR A 7 -2.32 42.21 16.59
CA TYR A 7 -1.91 41.70 15.29
C TYR A 7 -0.80 40.63 15.38
N LEU A 8 0.06 40.72 16.39
CA LEU A 8 1.12 39.75 16.62
C LEU A 8 0.56 38.41 17.11
N PHE A 9 -0.59 38.43 17.83
CA PHE A 9 -1.24 37.19 18.32
C PHE A 9 -2.06 36.47 17.26
N LEU A 10 -2.48 37.14 16.19
CA LEU A 10 -3.23 36.58 15.08
C LEU A 10 -2.34 35.86 14.03
N ILE A 11 -1.06 36.22 13.97
CA ILE A 11 -0.11 35.64 13.01
C ILE A 11 0.47 34.30 13.49
N THR A 12 0.47 34.04 14.80
CA THR A 12 0.98 32.76 15.36
C THR A 12 -0.01 31.61 15.39
N ALA A 13 -1.29 31.84 15.05
CA ALA A 13 -2.32 30.82 15.04
C ALA A 13 -2.40 30.02 13.71
N GLY A 14 -1.53 30.32 12.73
CA GLY A 14 -1.68 29.85 11.35
C GLY A 14 -0.79 28.67 10.92
N LEU A 15 0.01 28.06 11.80
CA LEU A 15 0.95 26.99 11.39
C LEU A 15 1.05 25.86 12.41
N ILE A 16 -0.09 25.36 12.88
CA ILE A 16 -0.12 24.01 13.43
C ILE A 16 -0.35 23.06 12.26
N SER A 17 0.73 22.74 11.55
CA SER A 17 0.79 21.58 10.68
C SER A 17 0.64 20.37 11.59
N THR A 18 -0.56 19.79 11.68
CA THR A 18 -0.77 18.55 12.41
C THR A 18 0.01 17.47 11.68
N VAL A 19 1.20 17.17 12.19
CA VAL A 19 1.91 15.95 11.82
C VAL A 19 1.02 14.80 12.26
N GLN A 20 0.25 14.26 11.32
CA GLN A 20 -0.56 13.06 11.60
C GLN A 20 0.41 11.90 11.81
N VAL A 21 0.65 11.59 13.06
CA VAL A 21 1.45 10.44 13.45
C VAL A 21 0.71 9.17 13.03
N SER A 22 1.39 8.29 12.33
CA SER A 22 0.87 6.95 12.05
C SER A 22 0.78 6.18 13.37
N ALA A 23 -0.43 5.75 13.75
CA ALA A 23 -0.59 4.89 14.92
C ALA A 23 -0.20 3.45 14.56
N GLN A 24 0.69 2.87 15.37
CA GLN A 24 1.09 1.47 15.26
C GLN A 24 0.61 0.73 16.51
N LYS A 25 -0.05 -0.40 16.33
CA LYS A 25 -0.57 -1.23 17.44
C LYS A 25 -0.50 -2.70 17.07
N GLU A 26 0.11 -3.52 17.92
CA GLU A 26 -0.06 -4.96 17.86
C GLU A 26 -1.45 -5.32 18.40
N ILE A 27 -2.28 -5.96 17.59
CA ILE A 27 -3.66 -6.32 17.92
C ILE A 27 -3.84 -7.80 18.21
N ALA A 28 -2.91 -8.63 17.78
CA ALA A 28 -2.77 -10.05 18.10
C ALA A 28 -1.30 -10.43 17.93
N PRO A 29 -0.83 -11.57 18.49
CA PRO A 29 0.53 -12.04 18.24
C PRO A 29 0.86 -12.09 16.76
N GLY A 30 1.90 -11.35 16.33
CA GLY A 30 2.31 -11.28 14.95
C GLY A 30 1.39 -10.47 14.01
N VAL A 31 0.41 -9.74 14.53
CA VAL A 31 -0.48 -8.88 13.73
C VAL A 31 -0.36 -7.44 14.17
N ILE A 32 0.30 -6.64 13.35
CA ILE A 32 0.53 -5.22 13.61
C ILE A 32 -0.43 -4.41 12.74
N LYS A 33 -1.23 -3.58 13.39
CA LYS A 33 -2.10 -2.60 12.73
C LYS A 33 -1.37 -1.26 12.61
N LEU A 34 -1.27 -0.75 11.41
CA LEU A 34 -0.84 0.61 11.09
C LEU A 34 -2.05 1.40 10.64
N GLN A 35 -2.22 2.61 11.17
CA GLN A 35 -3.37 3.45 10.86
C GLN A 35 -2.96 4.90 10.71
N LYS A 36 -3.49 5.58 9.69
CA LYS A 36 -3.32 7.01 9.49
C LYS A 36 -4.55 7.64 8.87
N GLY A 37 -4.97 8.80 9.38
CA GLY A 37 -6.11 9.56 8.87
C GLY A 37 -7.47 9.02 9.26
N GLU A 38 -8.49 9.42 8.53
CA GLU A 38 -9.90 9.07 8.72
C GLU A 38 -10.22 7.79 7.96
N ILE A 39 -10.55 6.72 8.69
CA ILE A 39 -10.80 5.41 8.10
C ILE A 39 -12.23 5.33 7.58
N ASP A 40 -12.41 4.75 6.41
CA ASP A 40 -13.74 4.47 5.86
C ASP A 40 -14.55 3.57 6.82
N THR A 41 -15.84 3.83 6.94
CA THR A 41 -16.75 3.05 7.79
C THR A 41 -16.99 1.64 7.25
N PHE A 42 -16.91 1.48 5.93
CA PHE A 42 -17.08 0.19 5.26
C PHE A 42 -15.72 -0.34 4.79
N THR A 43 -15.21 -1.34 5.49
CA THR A 43 -13.96 -2.02 5.18
C THR A 43 -14.13 -3.53 5.34
N PRO A 44 -13.27 -4.37 4.74
CA PRO A 44 -13.29 -5.81 4.98
C PRO A 44 -13.27 -6.16 6.46
N TYR A 45 -12.43 -5.51 7.23
CA TYR A 45 -12.33 -5.76 8.67
C TYR A 45 -13.60 -5.37 9.44
N SER A 46 -14.31 -4.32 9.06
CA SER A 46 -15.56 -3.91 9.69
C SER A 46 -16.69 -4.92 9.47
N LEU A 47 -16.69 -5.63 8.35
CA LEU A 47 -17.68 -6.66 8.05
C LEU A 47 -17.54 -7.89 8.95
N PHE A 48 -16.34 -8.23 9.37
CA PHE A 48 -16.07 -9.38 10.22
C PHE A 48 -16.18 -9.08 11.72
N GLY A 49 -16.71 -7.91 12.09
CA GLY A 49 -16.90 -7.52 13.48
C GLY A 49 -15.59 -7.39 14.29
N GLY A 50 -14.47 -7.22 13.62
CA GLY A 50 -13.20 -6.90 14.24
C GLY A 50 -12.57 -7.99 15.11
N LYS A 51 -12.97 -9.27 14.97
CA LYS A 51 -12.45 -10.36 15.80
C LYS A 51 -12.06 -11.59 14.98
N PRO A 52 -11.01 -11.56 14.16
CA PRO A 52 -10.44 -12.78 13.61
C PRO A 52 -9.58 -13.44 14.68
N VAL A 53 -10.18 -14.01 15.72
CA VAL A 53 -9.44 -14.79 16.71
C VAL A 53 -9.67 -16.25 16.40
N ILE A 54 -8.81 -16.80 15.56
CA ILE A 54 -8.70 -18.24 15.43
C ILE A 54 -7.74 -18.69 16.52
N GLU A 55 -8.20 -19.48 17.48
CA GLU A 55 -7.36 -20.01 18.59
C GLU A 55 -6.09 -20.70 18.05
N ALA A 56 -6.17 -21.35 16.89
CA ALA A 56 -5.03 -21.95 16.22
C ALA A 56 -3.92 -20.93 15.88
N MET A 57 -4.26 -19.68 15.59
CA MET A 57 -3.25 -18.64 15.32
C MET A 57 -2.46 -18.22 16.56
N LYS A 58 -3.02 -18.41 17.75
CA LYS A 58 -2.32 -18.12 19.01
C LYS A 58 -1.18 -19.08 19.29
N ALA A 59 -1.21 -20.29 18.73
CA ALA A 59 -0.21 -21.33 18.88
C ALA A 59 0.94 -21.23 17.87
N LEU A 60 0.81 -20.37 16.85
CA LEU A 60 1.85 -20.22 15.84
C LEU A 60 2.98 -19.31 16.38
N PRO A 61 4.24 -19.70 16.20
CA PRO A 61 5.34 -18.83 16.56
C PRO A 61 5.31 -17.58 15.66
N ALA A 62 5.44 -16.40 16.27
CA ALA A 62 5.56 -15.17 15.52
C ALA A 62 6.87 -15.18 14.74
N ALA A 63 6.80 -15.11 13.43
CA ALA A 63 7.97 -14.92 12.59
C ALA A 63 8.52 -13.49 12.74
N LYS A 64 9.81 -13.33 12.56
CA LYS A 64 10.43 -12.00 12.57
C LYS A 64 10.20 -11.34 11.22
N LEU A 65 9.67 -10.11 11.23
CA LEU A 65 9.60 -9.31 10.01
C LEU A 65 11.00 -9.05 9.43
N PRO A 66 11.16 -9.04 8.11
CA PRO A 66 12.43 -8.68 7.46
C PRO A 66 12.74 -7.17 7.54
N PHE A 67 11.77 -6.37 7.98
CA PHE A 67 11.87 -4.92 8.15
C PHE A 67 11.18 -4.48 9.44
N ASP A 68 11.43 -3.27 9.89
CA ASP A 68 10.67 -2.70 11.00
C ASP A 68 9.29 -2.22 10.47
N ALA A 69 8.21 -2.51 11.20
CA ALA A 69 6.86 -2.10 10.79
C ALA A 69 6.73 -0.58 10.58
N LYS A 70 7.57 0.23 11.25
CA LYS A 70 7.66 1.69 11.03
C LYS A 70 8.19 2.06 9.63
N ASP A 71 8.86 1.13 8.93
CA ASP A 71 9.38 1.36 7.57
C ASP A 71 8.26 1.29 6.53
N VAL A 72 7.08 0.77 6.91
CA VAL A 72 5.85 0.91 6.12
C VAL A 72 5.37 2.35 6.23
N GLN A 73 5.52 3.11 5.15
CA GLN A 73 5.19 4.53 5.12
C GLN A 73 3.78 4.76 4.56
N ILE A 74 2.96 5.51 5.28
CA ILE A 74 1.62 5.93 4.82
C ILE A 74 1.63 7.44 4.61
N LYS A 75 1.33 7.87 3.38
CA LYS A 75 1.19 9.27 2.99
C LYS A 75 -0.25 9.55 2.59
N ILE A 76 -0.85 10.59 3.16
CA ILE A 76 -2.17 11.08 2.78
C ILE A 76 -1.96 12.30 1.90
N THR A 77 -2.64 12.33 0.77
CA THR A 77 -2.61 13.40 -0.21
C THR A 77 -4.05 13.85 -0.53
N ASP A 78 -4.21 14.91 -1.28
CA ASP A 78 -5.48 15.38 -1.82
C ASP A 78 -6.16 14.37 -2.75
N ARG A 79 -5.39 13.41 -3.28
CA ARG A 79 -5.86 12.35 -4.20
C ARG A 79 -6.18 11.02 -3.53
N GLY A 80 -5.73 10.82 -2.32
CA GLY A 80 -5.90 9.56 -1.59
C GLY A 80 -4.68 9.20 -0.75
N CYS A 81 -4.59 7.92 -0.40
CA CYS A 81 -3.49 7.39 0.39
C CYS A 81 -2.48 6.64 -0.49
N LEU A 82 -1.21 6.89 -0.24
CA LEU A 82 -0.08 6.15 -0.80
C LEU A 82 0.63 5.40 0.32
N ILE A 83 0.81 4.08 0.14
CA ILE A 83 1.52 3.23 1.08
C ILE A 83 2.79 2.71 0.39
N GLU A 84 3.92 2.78 1.08
CA GLU A 84 5.19 2.23 0.66
C GLU A 84 5.58 1.11 1.60
N VAL A 85 5.78 -0.10 1.08
CA VAL A 85 6.23 -1.27 1.84
C VAL A 85 7.62 -1.67 1.34
N PRO A 86 8.60 -1.89 2.23
CA PRO A 86 9.91 -2.41 1.83
C PRO A 86 9.79 -3.75 1.09
N LEU A 87 10.69 -4.00 0.14
CA LEU A 87 10.76 -5.22 -0.65
C LEU A 87 12.22 -5.59 -0.86
N GLU A 88 12.63 -6.77 -0.42
CA GLU A 88 13.99 -7.26 -0.62
C GLU A 88 14.23 -7.77 -2.05
N ASP A 89 15.49 -7.82 -2.51
CA ASP A 89 15.84 -8.16 -3.89
C ASP A 89 15.34 -9.55 -4.32
N ASN A 90 15.41 -10.54 -3.46
CA ASN A 90 15.04 -11.94 -3.75
C ASN A 90 13.64 -12.31 -3.25
N GLU A 91 12.84 -11.33 -2.89
CA GLU A 91 11.51 -11.53 -2.35
C GLU A 91 10.48 -11.75 -3.48
N GLN A 92 9.62 -12.74 -3.32
CA GLN A 92 8.48 -12.99 -4.20
C GLN A 92 7.18 -12.63 -3.50
N ILE A 93 6.21 -12.20 -4.29
CA ILE A 93 4.90 -11.76 -3.83
C ILE A 93 3.83 -12.62 -4.48
N TYR A 94 2.87 -13.08 -3.69
CA TYR A 94 1.73 -13.89 -4.09
C TYR A 94 0.44 -13.34 -3.50
N GLY A 95 -0.68 -13.46 -4.19
CA GLY A 95 -1.97 -13.03 -3.63
C GLY A 95 -2.83 -12.24 -4.60
N PHE A 96 -3.57 -11.25 -4.07
CA PHE A 96 -4.56 -10.42 -4.75
C PHE A 96 -5.82 -11.18 -5.20
N GLY A 97 -6.10 -12.33 -4.57
CA GLY A 97 -7.18 -13.24 -4.93
C GLY A 97 -6.76 -14.25 -5.99
N LEU A 98 -7.72 -14.78 -6.72
CA LEU A 98 -7.46 -15.75 -7.80
C LEU A 98 -6.77 -15.05 -8.97
N GLN A 99 -5.54 -15.45 -9.27
CA GLN A 99 -4.78 -14.94 -10.40
C GLN A 99 -4.58 -16.06 -11.43
N PHE A 100 -4.88 -15.79 -12.70
CA PHE A 100 -4.93 -16.81 -13.74
C PHE A 100 -3.69 -16.82 -14.66
N GLU A 101 -3.01 -15.69 -14.82
CA GLU A 101 -1.88 -15.59 -15.74
C GLU A 101 -0.55 -15.97 -15.11
N THR A 102 -0.32 -15.57 -13.89
CA THR A 102 0.95 -15.82 -13.19
C THR A 102 0.74 -15.92 -11.69
N PHE A 103 1.44 -16.88 -11.08
CA PHE A 103 1.42 -17.06 -9.63
C PHE A 103 2.25 -16.01 -8.91
N GLY A 104 3.46 -15.72 -9.39
CA GLY A 104 4.35 -14.69 -8.86
C GLY A 104 3.95 -13.30 -9.34
N GLN A 105 3.80 -12.37 -8.42
CA GLN A 105 3.33 -11.01 -8.70
C GLN A 105 4.43 -9.94 -8.68
N ARG A 106 5.68 -10.31 -8.31
CA ARG A 106 6.81 -9.36 -8.31
C ARG A 106 7.04 -8.77 -9.70
N GLY A 107 7.31 -7.47 -9.74
CA GLY A 107 7.53 -6.71 -10.97
C GLY A 107 6.26 -6.33 -11.72
N LEU A 108 5.09 -6.74 -11.23
CA LEU A 108 3.81 -6.48 -11.89
C LEU A 108 3.05 -5.33 -11.23
N ARG A 109 2.17 -4.72 -12.01
CA ARG A 109 1.12 -3.85 -11.53
C ARG A 109 -0.16 -4.65 -11.38
N LYS A 110 -0.76 -4.65 -10.20
CA LYS A 110 -2.03 -5.32 -9.91
C LYS A 110 -3.08 -4.33 -9.42
N ARG A 111 -4.28 -4.46 -9.95
CA ARG A 111 -5.47 -3.73 -9.53
C ARG A 111 -6.59 -4.72 -9.30
N PRO A 112 -6.71 -5.30 -8.09
CA PRO A 112 -7.74 -6.27 -7.78
C PRO A 112 -9.13 -5.66 -7.95
N ILE A 113 -9.87 -6.14 -8.93
CA ILE A 113 -11.24 -5.69 -9.26
C ILE A 113 -12.04 -6.91 -9.68
N VAL A 114 -13.30 -6.98 -9.26
CA VAL A 114 -14.24 -8.00 -9.74
C VAL A 114 -14.44 -7.80 -11.24
N ASN A 115 -14.14 -8.84 -12.02
CA ASN A 115 -14.32 -8.84 -13.47
C ASN A 115 -14.48 -10.27 -13.97
N ASP A 116 -15.38 -10.46 -14.94
CA ASP A 116 -15.64 -11.76 -15.57
C ASP A 116 -14.59 -12.14 -16.62
N ASN A 117 -13.67 -11.24 -16.96
CA ASN A 117 -12.57 -11.53 -17.87
C ASN A 117 -11.26 -11.78 -17.10
N PRO A 118 -10.95 -13.03 -16.74
CA PRO A 118 -9.77 -13.38 -15.98
C PRO A 118 -8.46 -13.28 -16.77
N LEU A 119 -8.52 -13.17 -18.10
CA LEU A 119 -7.35 -13.11 -18.99
C LEU A 119 -6.65 -11.74 -18.97
N ASN A 120 -7.14 -10.83 -18.18
CA ASN A 120 -6.53 -9.51 -18.05
C ASN A 120 -5.49 -9.51 -16.92
N GLY A 121 -4.21 -9.51 -17.27
CA GLY A 121 -3.06 -9.53 -16.33
C GLY A 121 -2.96 -8.37 -15.34
N LEU A 122 -3.91 -7.44 -15.37
CA LEU A 122 -3.95 -6.31 -14.45
C LEU A 122 -4.46 -6.66 -13.03
N GLY A 123 -4.82 -7.93 -12.77
CA GLY A 123 -5.32 -8.38 -11.48
C GLY A 123 -6.84 -8.44 -11.39
N TYR A 124 -7.53 -8.44 -12.51
CA TYR A 124 -8.98 -8.67 -12.55
C TYR A 124 -9.28 -10.13 -12.22
N THR A 125 -10.29 -10.35 -11.38
CA THR A 125 -10.60 -11.68 -10.85
C THR A 125 -12.03 -11.75 -10.33
N HIS A 126 -12.56 -12.97 -10.17
CA HIS A 126 -13.85 -13.19 -9.52
C HIS A 126 -13.82 -12.96 -8.00
N ALA A 127 -12.65 -13.09 -7.38
CA ALA A 127 -12.47 -12.96 -5.93
C ALA A 127 -11.29 -12.02 -5.61
N PRO A 128 -11.41 -10.71 -5.89
CA PRO A 128 -10.35 -9.77 -5.62
C PRO A 128 -10.10 -9.60 -4.12
N GLN A 129 -8.83 -9.48 -3.74
CA GLN A 129 -8.43 -9.18 -2.38
C GLN A 129 -7.30 -8.16 -2.36
N THR A 130 -7.35 -7.23 -1.43
CA THR A 130 -6.29 -6.27 -1.17
C THR A 130 -5.24 -6.85 -0.21
N PHE A 131 -4.93 -8.14 -0.39
CA PHE A 131 -4.04 -8.93 0.44
C PHE A 131 -3.00 -9.65 -0.40
N TYR A 132 -1.76 -9.63 0.07
CA TYR A 132 -0.68 -10.44 -0.49
C TYR A 132 0.20 -11.03 0.60
N VAL A 133 0.92 -12.09 0.26
CA VAL A 133 1.93 -12.72 1.09
C VAL A 133 3.30 -12.67 0.42
N SER A 134 4.34 -12.66 1.24
CA SER A 134 5.73 -12.64 0.83
C SER A 134 6.44 -13.93 1.19
N THR A 135 7.41 -14.33 0.37
CA THR A 135 8.36 -15.43 0.70
C THR A 135 9.21 -15.13 1.94
N LYS A 136 9.17 -13.91 2.45
CA LYS A 136 9.86 -13.53 3.69
C LYS A 136 9.03 -13.76 4.95
N GLY A 137 7.94 -14.51 4.85
CA GLY A 137 7.13 -14.93 6.00
C GLY A 137 6.21 -13.83 6.55
N TYR A 138 5.75 -12.91 5.73
CA TYR A 138 4.76 -11.93 6.13
C TYR A 138 3.67 -11.74 5.06
N GLY A 139 2.55 -11.17 5.49
CA GLY A 139 1.49 -10.71 4.60
C GLY A 139 1.10 -9.27 4.90
N ILE A 140 0.57 -8.60 3.89
CA ILE A 140 0.03 -7.25 3.99
C ILE A 140 -1.43 -7.27 3.56
N LEU A 141 -2.31 -6.82 4.45
CA LEU A 141 -3.71 -6.54 4.15
C LEU A 141 -3.95 -5.04 4.18
N VAL A 142 -4.38 -4.48 3.06
CA VAL A 142 -4.87 -3.10 3.01
C VAL A 142 -6.37 -3.12 3.28
N ASN A 143 -6.78 -2.61 4.43
CA ASN A 143 -8.17 -2.67 4.88
C ASN A 143 -9.04 -1.59 4.22
N THR A 144 -9.42 -1.85 2.98
CA THR A 144 -10.22 -0.92 2.18
C THR A 144 -11.13 -1.66 1.20
N ALA A 145 -12.32 -1.11 0.97
CA ALA A 145 -13.21 -1.53 -0.12
C ALA A 145 -13.04 -0.67 -1.39
N ARG A 146 -12.07 0.26 -1.38
CA ARG A 146 -11.78 1.12 -2.53
C ARG A 146 -10.95 0.38 -3.57
N TYR A 147 -11.04 0.84 -4.81
CA TYR A 147 -10.11 0.40 -5.85
C TYR A 147 -8.68 0.73 -5.45
N THR A 148 -7.85 -0.29 -5.43
CA THR A 148 -6.47 -0.20 -4.97
C THR A 148 -5.53 -0.68 -6.06
N THR A 149 -4.44 0.03 -6.28
CA THR A 149 -3.40 -0.37 -7.23
C THR A 149 -2.12 -0.72 -6.49
N PHE A 150 -1.58 -1.89 -6.75
CA PHE A 150 -0.31 -2.38 -6.22
C PHE A 150 0.75 -2.37 -7.32
N LEU A 151 1.88 -1.72 -7.05
CA LEU A 151 3.08 -1.79 -7.88
C LEU A 151 4.09 -2.67 -7.13
N CYS A 152 4.13 -3.95 -7.47
CA CYS A 152 4.88 -4.97 -6.74
C CYS A 152 6.37 -4.96 -7.11
N GLY A 153 7.11 -3.91 -6.75
CA GLY A 153 8.50 -3.76 -7.15
C GLY A 153 8.66 -3.37 -8.62
N SER A 154 7.61 -2.92 -9.29
CA SER A 154 7.70 -2.34 -10.62
C SER A 154 8.00 -0.85 -10.50
N ASN A 155 8.88 -0.33 -11.36
CA ASN A 155 9.11 1.11 -11.47
C ASN A 155 8.03 1.83 -12.28
N GLN A 156 6.94 1.14 -12.62
CA GLN A 156 5.81 1.80 -13.24
C GLN A 156 5.12 2.66 -12.20
N LYS A 157 5.55 3.90 -12.13
CA LYS A 157 4.92 4.92 -11.31
C LYS A 157 3.42 5.01 -11.64
N THR A 158 2.60 5.39 -10.67
CA THR A 158 1.17 5.66 -10.77
C THR A 158 0.80 6.55 -11.96
N GLU A 159 -0.47 6.64 -12.34
CA GLU A 159 -0.94 7.44 -13.50
C GLU A 159 -0.42 8.88 -13.57
N HIS A 160 -0.01 9.42 -12.41
CA HIS A 160 0.64 10.73 -12.30
C HIS A 160 1.92 10.84 -13.11
N SER A 161 2.72 9.79 -13.13
CA SER A 161 3.97 9.75 -13.89
C SER A 161 3.77 9.24 -15.31
N ARG A 162 2.55 8.85 -15.69
CA ARG A 162 2.23 8.54 -17.07
C ARG A 162 2.24 9.81 -17.93
N GLN A 163 1.73 10.92 -17.42
CA GLN A 163 1.77 12.22 -18.09
C GLN A 163 3.20 12.77 -18.16
N GLN A 164 3.95 12.74 -17.06
CA GLN A 164 5.37 13.11 -17.08
C GLN A 164 6.18 12.24 -18.04
N ARG A 165 5.90 10.93 -18.11
CA ARG A 165 6.57 10.01 -19.01
C ARG A 165 6.23 10.25 -20.49
N ILE A 166 5.05 10.76 -20.80
CA ILE A 166 4.67 11.14 -22.16
C ILE A 166 5.47 12.38 -22.61
N GLU A 167 5.73 13.30 -21.70
CA GLU A 167 6.56 14.48 -21.96
C GLU A 167 8.05 14.12 -22.04
N GLU A 168 8.55 13.26 -21.14
CA GLU A 168 9.94 12.78 -21.18
C GLU A 168 10.23 11.88 -22.39
N ARG A 169 9.27 11.05 -22.84
CA ARG A 169 9.42 10.21 -24.05
C ARG A 169 9.52 11.00 -25.35
N LYS A 170 9.14 12.25 -25.39
CA LYS A 170 9.33 13.10 -26.56
C LYS A 170 10.79 13.47 -26.79
N HIS A 171 11.67 13.20 -25.83
CA HIS A 171 13.08 13.60 -25.88
C HIS A 171 14.11 12.46 -25.82
N ILE A 172 13.69 11.19 -25.67
CA ILE A 172 14.64 10.07 -25.53
C ILE A 172 14.28 8.98 -26.54
N ALA A 173 15.18 8.74 -27.49
CA ALA A 173 15.17 7.54 -28.33
C ALA A 173 15.52 6.35 -27.45
N THR A 174 14.52 5.56 -27.05
CA THR A 174 14.72 4.33 -26.27
C THR A 174 15.21 3.21 -27.19
N THR A 175 16.36 2.66 -26.88
CA THR A 175 16.84 1.41 -27.50
C THR A 175 16.03 0.22 -27.00
N THR A 176 15.98 -0.86 -27.79
CA THR A 176 15.28 -2.09 -27.40
C THR A 176 15.79 -2.64 -26.05
N GLU A 177 17.07 -2.44 -25.74
CA GLU A 177 17.69 -2.82 -24.47
C GLU A 177 17.11 -2.06 -23.26
N ASP A 178 16.73 -0.79 -23.41
CA ASP A 178 16.18 0.00 -22.33
C ASP A 178 14.76 -0.45 -21.97
N LEU A 179 14.01 -1.01 -22.92
CA LEU A 179 12.70 -1.62 -22.68
C LEU A 179 12.79 -2.87 -21.81
N TYR A 180 13.89 -3.60 -21.90
CA TYR A 180 14.13 -4.80 -21.07
C TYR A 180 14.83 -4.49 -19.74
N LYS A 181 15.68 -3.48 -19.69
CA LYS A 181 16.33 -3.01 -18.45
C LYS A 181 15.37 -2.33 -17.48
N ASN A 182 14.27 -1.76 -17.97
CA ASN A 182 13.26 -1.09 -17.14
C ASN A 182 12.31 -2.03 -16.35
N ARG A 183 12.53 -3.33 -16.36
CA ARG A 183 12.03 -4.24 -15.32
C ARG A 183 12.96 -4.18 -14.09
N SER A 184 13.40 -2.98 -13.70
CA SER A 184 14.30 -2.83 -12.58
C SER A 184 13.63 -3.33 -11.31
N ASN A 185 14.38 -4.10 -10.56
CA ASN A 185 14.09 -4.59 -9.25
C ASN A 185 13.84 -3.42 -8.29
N GLY A 186 12.62 -2.89 -8.31
CA GLY A 186 12.22 -1.93 -7.30
C GLY A 186 12.29 -2.60 -5.92
N ASN A 187 12.87 -1.92 -4.96
CA ASN A 187 13.01 -2.38 -3.58
C ASN A 187 11.83 -1.97 -2.69
N LYS A 188 10.71 -1.64 -3.30
CA LYS A 188 9.47 -1.26 -2.61
C LYS A 188 8.23 -1.72 -3.37
N ILE A 189 7.19 -1.98 -2.61
CA ILE A 189 5.83 -2.08 -3.11
C ILE A 189 5.16 -0.73 -2.86
N PHE A 190 4.59 -0.13 -3.91
CA PHE A 190 3.76 1.06 -3.79
C PHE A 190 2.30 0.67 -3.92
N ILE A 191 1.47 1.15 -3.00
CA ILE A 191 0.05 0.86 -2.95
C ILE A 191 -0.69 2.19 -2.99
N ASP A 192 -1.51 2.38 -4.02
CA ASP A 192 -2.28 3.60 -4.25
C ASP A 192 -3.76 3.31 -3.99
N VAL A 193 -4.37 4.10 -3.08
CA VAL A 193 -5.77 4.00 -2.67
C VAL A 193 -6.46 5.34 -2.96
N PRO A 194 -6.98 5.54 -4.17
CA PRO A 194 -7.57 6.82 -4.58
C PRO A 194 -8.76 7.23 -3.72
N GLY A 195 -8.83 8.52 -3.40
CA GLY A 195 -9.93 9.13 -2.67
C GLY A 195 -10.03 8.75 -1.19
N ALA A 196 -9.11 7.95 -0.66
CA ALA A 196 -9.08 7.63 0.76
C ALA A 196 -8.55 8.82 1.57
N LYS A 197 -9.23 9.18 2.66
CA LYS A 197 -8.79 10.21 3.61
C LYS A 197 -7.95 9.65 4.74
N GLY A 198 -7.86 8.34 4.83
CA GLY A 198 -7.07 7.58 5.76
C GLY A 198 -7.11 6.10 5.40
N ILE A 199 -6.25 5.32 6.02
CA ILE A 199 -6.12 3.90 5.74
C ILE A 199 -5.65 3.12 6.95
N GLU A 200 -6.11 1.88 7.07
CA GLU A 200 -5.55 0.84 7.92
C GLU A 200 -4.81 -0.19 7.09
N VAL A 201 -3.65 -0.59 7.57
CA VAL A 201 -2.83 -1.65 6.99
C VAL A 201 -2.50 -2.65 8.08
N PHE A 202 -2.73 -3.92 7.83
CA PHE A 202 -2.31 -4.99 8.73
C PHE A 202 -1.06 -5.65 8.17
N VAL A 203 -0.01 -5.67 8.97
CA VAL A 203 1.20 -6.45 8.74
C VAL A 203 1.07 -7.72 9.55
N ILE A 204 1.05 -8.86 8.88
CA ILE A 204 0.79 -10.17 9.48
C ILE A 204 2.04 -11.00 9.31
N THR A 205 2.65 -11.43 10.42
CA THR A 205 3.77 -12.37 10.39
C THR A 205 3.22 -13.79 10.43
N GLY A 206 3.70 -14.62 9.52
CA GLY A 206 3.38 -16.04 9.51
C GLY A 206 4.47 -16.90 10.14
N PRO A 207 4.21 -18.19 10.35
CA PRO A 207 5.22 -19.15 10.77
C PRO A 207 6.31 -19.34 9.72
#